data_0de4fc5863eebf13f3361e8790fc7ea0
#
_entry.id   0de4fc5863eebf13f3361e8790fc7ea0
#
_cell.length_a   1.000
_cell.length_b   1.000
_cell.length_c   1.000
_cell.angle_alpha   90.00
_cell.angle_beta   90.00
_cell.angle_gamma   90.00
#
_symmetry.space_group_name_H-M   'P 1'
#
loop_
_entity.id
_entity.type
_entity.pdbx_description
1 polymer ?
#
loop_
_entity_poly.entity_id
_entity_poly.type
_entity_poly.pdbx_seq_one_letter_code
_entity_poly.pdbx_strand_id
1 'polypeptide(L)'
;IISIYPLIFAQYGDVYLPTSYGSLAAIFIMGAALVALGVFISSLTDNQGLAAGIGIAAILFNYYSVSLSEYVSSTSVGSIIALALLALIIGAIVRYLTRNEMLGYGVTLVLIAAITVTSFIDSTVFEGLLPKIMRQLSLFNRFNTFVSGVFDLTAIFYYISVIVFFLFLSVQSMEKKEV
;
A
#
# COMPACT_ATOMS: atom_id res chain seq x y z
N ILE A 1 -1.71 24.90 12.28
CA ILE A 1 -2.93 25.16 13.08
C ILE A 1 -3.28 23.93 13.92
N ILE A 2 -3.42 22.73 13.34
CA ILE A 2 -3.81 21.50 14.06
C ILE A 2 -2.86 21.16 15.22
N SER A 3 -1.55 21.44 15.09
CA SER A 3 -0.54 21.19 16.12
C SER A 3 -0.74 22.00 17.41
N ILE A 4 -1.58 23.02 17.40
CA ILE A 4 -1.87 23.86 18.58
C ILE A 4 -2.94 23.23 19.46
N TYR A 5 -3.85 22.40 18.87
CA TYR A 5 -4.95 21.81 19.62
C TYR A 5 -4.53 20.96 20.83
N PRO A 6 -3.51 20.08 20.76
CA PRO A 6 -3.07 19.32 21.94
C PRO A 6 -2.64 20.20 23.10
N LEU A 7 -2.01 21.36 22.83
CA LEU A 7 -1.59 22.31 23.85
C LEU A 7 -2.79 23.03 24.51
N ILE A 8 -3.80 23.37 23.71
CA ILE A 8 -5.02 24.00 24.23
C ILE A 8 -5.78 23.00 25.10
N PHE A 9 -5.94 21.76 24.63
CA PHE A 9 -6.66 20.74 25.41
C PHE A 9 -5.93 20.33 26.67
N ALA A 10 -4.61 20.38 26.70
CA ALA A 10 -3.80 20.11 27.90
C ALA A 10 -4.07 21.11 29.04
N GLN A 11 -4.66 22.27 28.76
CA GLN A 11 -5.07 23.22 29.80
C GLN A 11 -6.43 22.85 30.46
N TYR A 12 -7.23 22.01 29.81
CA TYR A 12 -8.58 21.65 30.26
C TYR A 12 -8.69 20.20 30.74
N GLY A 13 -7.64 19.38 30.58
CA GLY A 13 -7.63 17.97 31.00
C GLY A 13 -6.28 17.29 30.77
N ASP A 14 -6.18 16.04 31.23
CA ASP A 14 -4.97 15.22 31.09
C ASP A 14 -4.82 14.74 29.63
N VAL A 15 -4.04 15.48 28.85
CA VAL A 15 -3.69 15.12 27.47
C VAL A 15 -2.27 14.57 27.43
N TYR A 16 -2.10 13.33 26.96
CA TYR A 16 -0.78 12.75 26.75
C TYR A 16 -0.16 13.31 25.45
N LEU A 17 0.60 14.39 25.61
CA LEU A 17 1.19 15.14 24.50
C LEU A 17 2.05 14.30 23.55
N PRO A 18 2.90 13.35 24.00
CA PRO A 18 3.68 12.52 23.09
C PRO A 18 2.82 11.70 22.11
N THR A 19 1.72 11.11 22.56
CA THR A 19 0.79 10.37 21.69
C THR A 19 0.10 11.29 20.70
N SER A 20 -0.33 12.47 21.15
CA SER A 20 -1.00 13.45 20.29
C SER A 20 -0.08 13.93 19.17
N TYR A 21 1.16 14.30 19.49
CA TYR A 21 2.11 14.72 18.47
C TYR A 21 2.61 13.57 17.60
N GLY A 22 2.75 12.36 18.16
CA GLY A 22 3.04 11.15 17.41
C GLY A 22 1.98 10.86 16.37
N SER A 23 0.70 10.96 16.73
CA SER A 23 -0.44 10.79 15.80
C SER A 23 -0.48 11.88 14.73
N LEU A 24 -0.17 13.13 15.08
CA LEU A 24 -0.09 14.24 14.10
C LEU A 24 1.05 14.02 13.09
N ALA A 25 2.21 13.57 13.53
CA ALA A 25 3.31 13.23 12.63
C ALA A 25 2.95 12.05 11.73
N ALA A 26 2.30 11.02 12.28
CA ALA A 26 1.88 9.84 11.55
C ALA A 26 0.84 10.18 10.45
N ILE A 27 -0.16 11.03 10.74
CA ILE A 27 -1.16 11.44 9.74
C ILE A 27 -0.52 12.26 8.62
N PHE A 28 0.48 13.09 8.94
CA PHE A 28 1.22 13.86 7.94
C PHE A 28 2.01 12.94 6.99
N ILE A 29 2.74 11.97 7.53
CA ILE A 29 3.53 11.02 6.73
C ILE A 29 2.61 10.09 5.93
N MET A 30 1.51 9.62 6.53
CA MET A 30 0.49 8.85 5.82
C MET A 30 -0.13 9.66 4.68
N GLY A 31 -0.45 10.93 4.91
CA GLY A 31 -0.94 11.84 3.88
C GLY A 31 0.04 11.99 2.73
N ALA A 32 1.33 12.12 3.01
CA ALA A 32 2.38 12.16 1.99
C ALA A 32 2.44 10.86 1.16
N ALA A 33 2.24 9.69 1.79
CA ALA A 33 2.18 8.41 1.08
C ALA A 33 0.95 8.33 0.16
N LEU A 34 -0.21 8.81 0.60
CA LEU A 34 -1.43 8.87 -0.23
C LEU A 34 -1.26 9.85 -1.41
N VAL A 35 -0.60 10.99 -1.19
CA VAL A 35 -0.28 11.94 -2.27
C VAL A 35 0.68 11.31 -3.28
N ALA A 36 1.72 10.60 -2.84
CA ALA A 36 2.66 9.90 -3.74
C ALA A 36 1.94 8.86 -4.61
N LEU A 37 1.01 8.11 -4.03
CA LEU A 37 0.14 7.19 -4.77
C LEU A 37 -0.74 7.93 -5.79
N GLY A 38 -1.32 9.07 -5.42
CA GLY A 38 -2.11 9.91 -6.31
C GLY A 38 -1.30 10.45 -7.49
N VAL A 39 -0.07 10.92 -7.23
CA VAL A 39 0.87 11.38 -8.26
C VAL A 39 1.21 10.24 -9.23
N PHE A 40 1.46 9.04 -8.73
CA PHE A 40 1.69 7.86 -9.57
C PHE A 40 0.50 7.56 -10.47
N ILE A 41 -0.72 7.52 -9.93
CA ILE A 41 -1.93 7.27 -10.72
C ILE A 41 -2.14 8.36 -11.78
N SER A 42 -1.89 9.63 -11.43
CA SER A 42 -1.95 10.75 -12.37
C SER A 42 -0.91 10.65 -13.48
N SER A 43 0.28 10.09 -13.20
CA SER A 43 1.32 9.89 -14.23
C SER A 43 0.97 8.82 -15.27
N LEU A 44 0.04 7.89 -14.95
CA LEU A 44 -0.35 6.81 -15.84
C LEU A 44 -1.33 7.23 -16.95
N THR A 45 -2.09 8.31 -16.75
CA THR A 45 -3.14 8.72 -17.68
C THR A 45 -3.15 10.22 -17.90
N ASP A 46 -3.49 10.65 -19.11
CA ASP A 46 -3.62 12.07 -19.47
C ASP A 46 -5.03 12.61 -19.17
N ASN A 47 -5.97 11.72 -18.86
CA ASN A 47 -7.33 12.09 -18.49
C ASN A 47 -7.44 12.34 -17.00
N GLN A 48 -7.56 13.63 -16.62
CA GLN A 48 -7.65 14.05 -15.23
C GLN A 48 -8.83 13.45 -14.47
N GLY A 49 -9.99 13.31 -15.12
CA GLY A 49 -11.17 12.69 -14.51
C GLY A 49 -10.95 11.21 -14.19
N LEU A 50 -10.33 10.49 -15.11
CA LEU A 50 -10.00 9.08 -14.95
C LEU A 50 -8.92 8.90 -13.86
N ALA A 51 -7.90 9.75 -13.83
CA ALA A 51 -6.88 9.75 -12.78
C ALA A 51 -7.50 9.95 -11.39
N ALA A 52 -8.40 10.93 -11.25
CA ALA A 52 -9.11 11.20 -10.00
C ALA A 52 -9.99 10.01 -9.58
N GLY A 53 -10.74 9.43 -10.51
CA GLY A 53 -11.60 8.27 -10.24
C GLY A 53 -10.81 7.05 -9.76
N ILE A 54 -9.73 6.70 -10.44
CA ILE A 54 -8.84 5.58 -10.04
C ILE A 54 -8.17 5.91 -8.70
N GLY A 55 -7.72 7.16 -8.49
CA GLY A 55 -7.09 7.59 -7.25
C GLY A 55 -8.03 7.43 -6.05
N ILE A 56 -9.26 7.89 -6.17
CA ILE A 56 -10.28 7.73 -5.12
C ILE A 56 -10.54 6.23 -4.86
N ALA A 57 -10.71 5.44 -5.92
CA ALA A 57 -10.94 3.99 -5.79
C ALA A 57 -9.78 3.30 -5.09
N ALA A 58 -8.53 3.66 -5.40
CA ALA A 58 -7.34 3.09 -4.76
C ALA A 58 -7.25 3.45 -3.28
N ILE A 59 -7.56 4.70 -2.90
CA ILE A 59 -7.59 5.14 -1.51
C ILE A 59 -8.69 4.42 -0.72
N LEU A 60 -9.90 4.33 -1.29
CA LEU A 60 -11.01 3.61 -0.67
C LEU A 60 -10.69 2.11 -0.51
N PHE A 61 -10.12 1.49 -1.53
CA PHE A 61 -9.68 0.10 -1.45
C PHE A 61 -8.65 -0.10 -0.33
N ASN A 62 -7.66 0.79 -0.21
CA ASN A 62 -6.67 0.74 0.86
C ASN A 62 -7.31 0.95 2.25
N TYR A 63 -8.29 1.85 2.36
CA TYR A 63 -9.04 2.08 3.59
C TYR A 63 -9.83 0.85 4.01
N TYR A 64 -10.60 0.26 3.09
CA TYR A 64 -11.44 -0.89 3.39
C TYR A 64 -10.69 -2.23 3.38
N SER A 65 -9.42 -2.27 2.98
CA SER A 65 -8.66 -3.52 2.85
C SER A 65 -8.58 -4.31 4.15
N VAL A 66 -8.56 -3.64 5.31
CA VAL A 66 -8.58 -4.31 6.63
C VAL A 66 -9.93 -5.02 6.85
N SER A 67 -11.04 -4.31 6.65
CA SER A 67 -12.38 -4.89 6.79
C SER A 67 -12.61 -6.01 5.77
N LEU A 68 -12.19 -5.79 4.53
CA LEU A 68 -12.27 -6.82 3.48
C LEU A 68 -11.45 -8.06 3.82
N SER A 69 -10.32 -7.89 4.51
CA SER A 69 -9.48 -9.03 4.92
C SER A 69 -10.20 -10.02 5.85
N GLU A 70 -11.25 -9.59 6.54
CA GLU A 70 -12.04 -10.43 7.43
C GLU A 70 -13.02 -11.33 6.66
N TYR A 71 -13.44 -10.89 5.47
CA TYR A 71 -14.33 -11.64 4.59
C TYR A 71 -13.58 -12.51 3.57
N VAL A 72 -12.29 -12.27 3.41
CA VAL A 72 -11.46 -13.05 2.48
C VAL A 72 -11.15 -14.40 3.10
N SER A 73 -11.32 -15.46 2.29
CA SER A 73 -11.01 -16.82 2.71
C SER A 73 -9.57 -16.94 3.20
N SER A 74 -9.42 -17.51 4.39
CA SER A 74 -8.10 -17.83 4.96
C SER A 74 -7.54 -19.15 4.43
N THR A 75 -8.24 -19.80 3.50
CA THR A 75 -7.80 -21.06 2.91
C THR A 75 -6.56 -20.87 2.04
N SER A 76 -5.68 -21.87 2.04
CA SER A 76 -4.48 -21.87 1.18
C SER A 76 -4.82 -21.71 -0.29
N VAL A 77 -5.87 -22.36 -0.78
CA VAL A 77 -6.32 -22.26 -2.19
C VAL A 77 -6.73 -20.84 -2.55
N GLY A 78 -7.52 -20.17 -1.69
CA GLY A 78 -7.93 -18.77 -1.91
C GLY A 78 -6.74 -17.82 -1.98
N SER A 79 -5.77 -18.00 -1.08
CA SER A 79 -4.54 -17.20 -1.06
C SER A 79 -3.67 -17.45 -2.30
N ILE A 80 -3.54 -18.68 -2.76
CA ILE A 80 -2.78 -19.04 -3.97
C ILE A 80 -3.40 -18.39 -5.20
N ILE A 81 -4.72 -18.48 -5.37
CA ILE A 81 -5.42 -17.86 -6.51
C ILE A 81 -5.22 -16.33 -6.51
N ALA A 82 -5.37 -15.70 -5.34
CA ALA A 82 -5.21 -14.26 -5.23
C ALA A 82 -3.77 -13.80 -5.48
N LEU A 83 -2.78 -14.54 -4.98
CA LEU A 83 -1.36 -14.27 -5.25
C LEU A 83 -1.01 -14.48 -6.72
N ALA A 84 -1.59 -15.49 -7.40
CA ALA A 84 -1.43 -15.69 -8.82
C ALA A 84 -2.01 -14.51 -9.63
N LEU A 85 -3.18 -14.01 -9.26
CA LEU A 85 -3.76 -12.80 -9.87
C LEU A 85 -2.87 -11.56 -9.63
N LEU A 86 -2.34 -11.38 -8.42
CA LEU A 86 -1.38 -10.30 -8.13
C LEU A 86 -0.11 -10.43 -8.96
N ALA A 87 0.42 -11.65 -9.16
CA ALA A 87 1.58 -11.89 -10.00
C ALA A 87 1.32 -11.49 -11.46
N LEU A 88 0.11 -11.77 -11.99
CA LEU A 88 -0.32 -11.33 -13.32
C LEU A 88 -0.39 -9.80 -13.42
N ILE A 89 -0.94 -9.14 -12.42
CA ILE A 89 -1.03 -7.67 -12.37
C ILE A 89 0.37 -7.05 -12.32
N ILE A 90 1.25 -7.56 -11.46
CA ILE A 90 2.64 -7.09 -11.35
C ILE A 90 3.37 -7.27 -12.70
N GLY A 91 3.23 -8.43 -13.33
CA GLY A 91 3.83 -8.68 -14.64
C GLY A 91 3.29 -7.75 -15.73
N ALA A 92 1.99 -7.44 -15.72
CA ALA A 92 1.37 -6.48 -16.63
C ALA A 92 1.92 -5.05 -16.39
N ILE A 93 2.08 -4.64 -15.13
CA ILE A 93 2.68 -3.34 -14.77
C ILE A 93 4.13 -3.29 -15.23
N VAL A 94 4.92 -4.32 -14.95
CA VAL A 94 6.33 -4.38 -15.39
C VAL A 94 6.41 -4.31 -16.92
N ARG A 95 5.60 -5.10 -17.64
CA ARG A 95 5.51 -5.04 -19.11
C ARG A 95 5.16 -3.62 -19.58
N TYR A 96 4.19 -3.00 -18.95
CA TYR A 96 3.78 -1.64 -19.27
C TYR A 96 4.90 -0.63 -19.04
N LEU A 97 5.58 -0.68 -17.87
CA LEU A 97 6.64 0.26 -17.49
C LEU A 97 7.93 0.07 -18.30
N THR A 98 8.35 -1.18 -18.55
CA THR A 98 9.63 -1.46 -19.22
C THR A 98 9.54 -1.51 -20.73
N ARG A 99 8.33 -1.50 -21.30
CA ARG A 99 8.05 -1.77 -22.74
C ARG A 99 8.72 -3.07 -23.26
N ASN A 100 9.14 -3.92 -22.36
CA ASN A 100 9.79 -5.18 -22.72
C ASN A 100 8.85 -6.34 -22.37
N GLU A 101 8.33 -6.98 -23.40
CA GLU A 101 7.41 -8.12 -23.22
C GLU A 101 8.09 -9.29 -22.50
N MET A 102 9.38 -9.51 -22.80
CA MET A 102 10.14 -10.61 -22.24
C MET A 102 10.33 -10.45 -20.72
N LEU A 103 10.59 -9.22 -20.26
CA LEU A 103 10.70 -8.92 -18.82
C LEU A 103 9.36 -9.07 -18.10
N GLY A 104 8.24 -8.60 -18.70
CA GLY A 104 6.93 -8.76 -18.12
C GLY A 104 6.53 -10.22 -17.95
N TYR A 105 6.68 -11.03 -19.00
CA TYR A 105 6.40 -12.46 -18.93
C TYR A 105 7.37 -13.20 -18.02
N GLY A 106 8.67 -12.83 -18.03
CA GLY A 106 9.69 -13.42 -17.16
C GLY A 106 9.36 -13.24 -15.69
N VAL A 107 9.03 -12.02 -15.28
CA VAL A 107 8.64 -11.72 -13.88
C VAL A 107 7.39 -12.48 -13.49
N THR A 108 6.37 -12.49 -14.36
CA THR A 108 5.12 -13.25 -14.08
C THR A 108 5.41 -14.74 -13.90
N LEU A 109 6.21 -15.33 -14.78
CA LEU A 109 6.52 -16.74 -14.76
C LEU A 109 7.33 -17.11 -13.50
N VAL A 110 8.31 -16.28 -13.12
CA VAL A 110 9.09 -16.49 -11.90
C VAL A 110 8.20 -16.42 -10.66
N LEU A 111 7.30 -15.44 -10.57
CA LEU A 111 6.37 -15.31 -9.44
C LEU A 111 5.42 -16.49 -9.35
N ILE A 112 4.81 -16.91 -10.46
CA ILE A 112 3.91 -18.06 -10.49
C ILE A 112 4.66 -19.36 -10.17
N ALA A 113 5.87 -19.54 -10.68
CA ALA A 113 6.70 -20.68 -10.36
C ALA A 113 7.07 -20.72 -8.86
N ALA A 114 7.42 -19.57 -8.27
CA ALA A 114 7.68 -19.47 -6.84
C ALA A 114 6.46 -19.86 -6.00
N ILE A 115 5.27 -19.35 -6.35
CA ILE A 115 4.01 -19.66 -5.67
C ILE A 115 3.72 -21.17 -5.78
N THR A 116 3.84 -21.74 -6.98
CA THR A 116 3.58 -23.18 -7.22
C THR A 116 4.57 -24.07 -6.46
N VAL A 117 5.86 -23.79 -6.54
CA VAL A 117 6.89 -24.58 -5.83
C VAL A 117 6.64 -24.56 -4.32
N THR A 118 6.40 -23.37 -3.76
CA THR A 118 6.12 -23.24 -2.31
C THR A 118 4.83 -23.97 -1.93
N SER A 119 3.80 -23.93 -2.78
CA SER A 119 2.54 -24.62 -2.57
C SER A 119 2.70 -26.16 -2.54
N PHE A 120 3.63 -26.71 -3.31
CA PHE A 120 3.95 -28.14 -3.31
C PHE A 120 4.78 -28.58 -2.09
N ILE A 121 5.63 -27.68 -1.56
CA ILE A 121 6.47 -28.00 -0.40
C ILE A 121 5.65 -27.90 0.87
N ASP A 122 4.92 -26.82 1.06
CA ASP A 122 4.09 -26.57 2.24
C ASP A 122 2.93 -25.63 1.90
N SER A 123 1.75 -26.19 1.70
CA SER A 123 0.55 -25.42 1.40
C SER A 123 0.04 -24.59 2.60
N THR A 124 0.45 -24.94 3.83
CA THR A 124 0.02 -24.25 5.06
C THR A 124 0.60 -22.84 5.15
N VAL A 125 1.73 -22.57 4.50
CA VAL A 125 2.34 -21.23 4.41
C VAL A 125 1.37 -20.21 3.81
N PHE A 126 0.47 -20.66 2.93
CA PHE A 126 -0.53 -19.80 2.29
C PHE A 126 -1.79 -19.57 3.12
N GLU A 127 -1.97 -20.31 4.23
CA GLU A 127 -3.14 -20.13 5.10
C GLU A 127 -3.10 -18.77 5.79
N GLY A 128 -4.14 -17.97 5.59
CA GLY A 128 -4.24 -16.63 6.14
C GLY A 128 -3.25 -15.60 5.59
N LEU A 129 -2.44 -15.97 4.59
CA LEU A 129 -1.42 -15.09 4.04
C LEU A 129 -2.04 -13.90 3.33
N LEU A 130 -3.13 -14.10 2.57
CA LEU A 130 -3.82 -13.02 1.87
C LEU A 130 -4.43 -11.99 2.82
N PRO A 131 -5.23 -12.37 3.85
CA PRO A 131 -5.67 -11.41 4.86
C PRO A 131 -4.52 -10.69 5.55
N LYS A 132 -3.42 -11.38 5.84
CA LYS A 132 -2.23 -10.80 6.46
C LYS A 132 -1.59 -9.74 5.57
N ILE A 133 -1.41 -10.03 4.28
CA ILE A 133 -0.88 -9.06 3.30
C ILE A 133 -1.78 -7.85 3.20
N MET A 134 -3.10 -8.03 3.07
CA MET A 134 -4.07 -6.94 2.99
C MET A 134 -3.98 -6.01 4.20
N ARG A 135 -3.86 -6.55 5.41
CA ARG A 135 -3.68 -5.76 6.63
C ARG A 135 -2.34 -5.04 6.67
N GLN A 136 -1.26 -5.70 6.23
CA GLN A 136 0.08 -5.12 6.24
C GLN A 136 0.27 -4.03 5.19
N LEU A 137 -0.39 -4.15 4.02
CA LEU A 137 -0.35 -3.14 2.96
C LEU A 137 -1.27 -1.94 3.24
N SER A 138 -2.20 -2.05 4.19
CA SER A 138 -3.08 -0.95 4.54
C SER A 138 -2.30 0.16 5.26
N LEU A 139 -2.27 1.34 4.64
CA LEU A 139 -1.72 2.56 5.23
C LEU A 139 -2.49 2.96 6.49
N PHE A 140 -3.81 2.82 6.46
CA PHE A 140 -4.69 3.18 7.57
C PHE A 140 -4.55 2.25 8.77
N ASN A 141 -4.30 0.95 8.56
CA ASN A 141 -4.07 0.01 9.66
C ASN A 141 -2.83 0.38 10.48
N ARG A 142 -1.75 0.77 9.81
CA ARG A 142 -0.53 1.21 10.49
C ARG A 142 -0.71 2.53 11.23
N PHE A 143 -1.57 3.41 10.76
CA PHE A 143 -1.91 4.65 11.45
C PHE A 143 -2.59 4.40 12.81
N ASN A 144 -3.46 3.39 12.89
CA ASN A 144 -4.13 3.04 14.14
C ASN A 144 -3.16 2.70 15.28
N THR A 145 -1.96 2.18 14.98
CA THR A 145 -0.92 1.90 15.96
C THR A 145 -0.44 3.18 16.66
N PHE A 146 -0.28 4.27 15.90
CA PHE A 146 0.09 5.57 16.46
C PHE A 146 -1.01 6.19 17.31
N VAL A 147 -2.28 6.05 16.89
CA VAL A 147 -3.44 6.52 17.65
C VAL A 147 -3.53 5.79 18.99
N SER A 148 -3.13 4.52 19.02
CA SER A 148 -3.08 3.71 20.26
C SER A 148 -1.90 4.06 21.17
N GLY A 149 -1.11 5.08 20.87
CA GLY A 149 0.01 5.57 21.68
C GLY A 149 1.32 4.80 21.51
N VAL A 150 1.38 3.89 20.56
CA VAL A 150 2.60 3.12 20.24
C VAL A 150 3.37 3.84 19.13
N PHE A 151 4.57 4.31 19.44
CA PHE A 151 5.45 4.91 18.44
C PHE A 151 6.17 3.79 17.66
N ASP A 152 5.63 3.44 16.51
CA ASP A 152 6.14 2.36 15.68
C ASP A 152 7.06 2.90 14.57
N LEU A 153 8.36 2.76 14.76
CA LEU A 153 9.37 3.10 13.75
C LEU A 153 9.20 2.28 12.47
N THR A 154 8.75 1.04 12.57
CA THR A 154 8.52 0.18 11.40
C THR A 154 7.45 0.78 10.47
N ALA A 155 6.41 1.37 11.06
CA ALA A 155 5.37 2.05 10.28
C ALA A 155 5.91 3.31 9.58
N ILE A 156 6.81 4.07 10.21
CA ILE A 156 7.46 5.23 9.58
C ILE A 156 8.30 4.78 8.38
N PHE A 157 9.16 3.78 8.56
CA PHE A 157 9.95 3.21 7.45
C PHE A 157 9.06 2.68 6.33
N TYR A 158 7.95 2.06 6.67
CA TYR A 158 6.98 1.60 5.68
C TYR A 158 6.41 2.76 4.86
N TYR A 159 5.94 3.84 5.49
CA TYR A 159 5.43 5.01 4.78
C TYR A 159 6.48 5.65 3.88
N ILE A 160 7.71 5.82 4.37
CA ILE A 160 8.81 6.35 3.58
C ILE A 160 9.09 5.45 2.36
N SER A 161 9.11 4.13 2.56
CA SER A 161 9.29 3.17 1.46
C SER A 161 8.18 3.27 0.41
N VAL A 162 6.93 3.44 0.84
CA VAL A 162 5.77 3.63 -0.05
C VAL A 162 5.90 4.92 -0.85
N ILE A 163 6.29 6.03 -0.19
CA ILE A 163 6.50 7.33 -0.85
C ILE A 163 7.59 7.20 -1.92
N VAL A 164 8.75 6.68 -1.55
CA VAL A 164 9.88 6.52 -2.49
C VAL A 164 9.51 5.63 -3.65
N PHE A 165 8.83 4.52 -3.38
CA PHE A 165 8.41 3.56 -4.41
C PHE A 165 7.46 4.20 -5.42
N PHE A 166 6.39 4.86 -4.97
CA PHE A 166 5.42 5.47 -5.89
C PHE A 166 5.99 6.68 -6.62
N LEU A 167 6.84 7.50 -5.98
CA LEU A 167 7.52 8.59 -6.66
C LEU A 167 8.49 8.08 -7.73
N PHE A 168 9.25 7.03 -7.44
CA PHE A 168 10.11 6.38 -8.42
C PHE A 168 9.32 5.87 -9.64
N LEU A 169 8.21 5.18 -9.39
CA LEU A 169 7.33 4.72 -10.47
C LEU A 169 6.72 5.88 -11.27
N SER A 170 6.39 7.01 -10.60
CA SER A 170 5.87 8.20 -11.26
C SER A 170 6.89 8.81 -12.23
N VAL A 171 8.15 8.95 -11.79
CA VAL A 171 9.24 9.45 -12.63
C VAL A 171 9.40 8.56 -13.86
N GLN A 172 9.50 7.25 -13.63
CA GLN A 172 9.69 6.29 -14.72
C GLN A 172 8.50 6.27 -15.71
N SER A 173 7.27 6.51 -15.21
CA SER A 173 6.08 6.62 -16.05
C SER A 173 6.09 7.89 -16.90
N MET A 174 6.58 9.03 -16.36
CA MET A 174 6.67 10.30 -17.09
C MET A 174 7.78 10.27 -18.14
N GLU A 175 8.98 9.80 -17.80
CA GLU A 175 10.09 9.64 -18.78
C GLU A 175 9.67 8.83 -19.99
N LYS A 176 8.78 7.86 -19.80
CA LYS A 176 8.26 7.04 -20.87
C LYS A 176 7.33 7.78 -21.82
N LYS A 177 6.67 8.84 -21.38
CA LYS A 177 5.75 9.65 -22.22
C LYS A 177 6.48 10.65 -23.11
N GLU A 178 7.73 11.00 -22.76
CA GLU A 178 8.54 11.95 -23.52
C GLU A 178 9.30 11.31 -24.69
N VAL A 179 9.34 9.98 -24.77
CA VAL A 179 9.94 9.17 -25.86
C VAL A 179 8.86 8.54 -26.73
#